data_19a1f7c90108de4855ae978ae95ae247
#
_entry.id   19a1f7c90108de4855ae978ae95ae247
#
_cell.length_a   1.000
_cell.length_b   1.000
_cell.length_c   1.000
_cell.angle_alpha   90.00
_cell.angle_beta   90.00
_cell.angle_gamma   90.00
#
_symmetry.space_group_name_H-M   'P 1'
#
loop_
_entity.id
_entity.type
_entity.pdbx_description
1 polymer ?
#
loop_
_entity_poly.entity_id
_entity_poly.type
_entity_poly.pdbx_seq_one_letter_code
_entity_poly.pdbx_strand_id
1 'polypeptide(L)'
;MSLYYVQKFLYQLNRDSAVQRRFREDLEGLLAEYDLTEDERSAIRSRDVGLLYVLGVNGQILMHYAALIGLEWNDYLEAMRQGIRRHGPVRAGLYAMTTSGKPL
;
A
#
# COMPACT_ATOMS: atom_id res chain seq x y z
N MET A 1 14.28 3.72 4.14
CA MET A 1 13.43 2.59 4.41
C MET A 1 12.35 2.50 3.38
N SER A 2 12.21 1.31 2.83
CA SER A 2 11.27 1.09 1.74
C SER A 2 9.84 1.37 2.10
N LEU A 3 9.41 1.00 3.31
CA LEU A 3 8.04 1.27 3.75
C LEU A 3 7.72 2.76 3.70
N TYR A 4 8.68 3.60 4.05
CA TYR A 4 8.51 5.04 3.95
C TYR A 4 8.21 5.46 2.51
N TYR A 5 8.94 4.90 1.55
CA TYR A 5 8.77 5.29 0.16
C TYR A 5 7.46 4.76 -0.43
N VAL A 6 7.03 3.55 -0.07
CA VAL A 6 5.76 3.05 -0.57
C VAL A 6 4.61 3.85 0.01
N GLN A 7 4.69 4.24 1.26
CA GLN A 7 3.65 5.08 1.86
C GLN A 7 3.66 6.48 1.25
N LYS A 8 4.83 7.03 0.98
CA LYS A 8 4.94 8.32 0.32
C LYS A 8 4.35 8.26 -1.09
N PHE A 9 4.64 7.19 -1.83
CA PHE A 9 4.08 6.99 -3.16
C PHE A 9 2.54 6.97 -3.10
N LEU A 10 1.99 6.16 -2.22
CA LEU A 10 0.53 6.04 -2.11
C LEU A 10 -0.12 7.33 -1.63
N TYR A 11 0.53 8.00 -0.70
CA TYR A 11 0.03 9.28 -0.20
C TYR A 11 -0.05 10.31 -1.32
N GLN A 12 0.99 10.41 -2.13
CA GLN A 12 0.99 11.33 -3.26
C GLN A 12 0.00 10.92 -4.32
N LEU A 13 -0.09 9.64 -4.61
CA LEU A 13 -1.05 9.11 -5.57
C LEU A 13 -2.48 9.44 -5.16
N ASN A 14 -2.77 9.34 -3.88
CA ASN A 14 -4.14 9.56 -3.39
C ASN A 14 -4.61 11.00 -3.54
N ARG A 15 -3.70 11.96 -3.70
CA ARG A 15 -4.08 13.37 -3.68
C ARG A 15 -3.61 14.20 -4.88
N ASP A 16 -2.77 13.66 -5.73
CA ASP A 16 -2.18 14.43 -6.83
C ASP A 16 -2.70 13.90 -8.16
N SER A 17 -3.48 14.72 -8.88
CA SER A 17 -4.08 14.29 -10.13
C SER A 17 -3.03 14.00 -11.22
N ALA A 18 -1.89 14.67 -11.20
CA ALA A 18 -0.83 14.40 -12.16
C ALA A 18 -0.20 13.03 -11.89
N VAL A 19 -0.02 12.68 -10.62
CA VAL A 19 0.47 11.35 -10.24
C VAL A 19 -0.55 10.29 -10.61
N GLN A 20 -1.83 10.56 -10.39
CA GLN A 20 -2.89 9.64 -10.76
C GLN A 20 -2.93 9.36 -12.25
N ARG A 21 -2.69 10.39 -13.06
CA ARG A 21 -2.61 10.22 -14.51
C ARG A 21 -1.44 9.32 -14.88
N ARG A 22 -0.27 9.57 -14.30
CA ARG A 22 0.90 8.74 -14.57
C ARG A 22 0.71 7.31 -14.11
N PHE A 23 -0.02 7.11 -13.01
CA PHE A 23 -0.33 5.78 -12.52
C PHE A 23 -1.11 4.99 -13.57
N ARG A 24 -2.00 5.65 -14.31
CA ARG A 24 -2.79 5.00 -15.35
C ARG A 24 -2.04 4.86 -16.67
N GLU A 25 -1.20 5.84 -17.01
CA GLU A 25 -0.59 5.93 -18.35
C GLU A 25 0.83 5.43 -18.40
N ASP A 26 1.59 5.55 -17.32
CA ASP A 26 3.01 5.20 -17.30
C ASP A 26 3.41 4.73 -15.91
N LEU A 27 2.82 3.62 -15.49
CA LEU A 27 3.05 3.08 -14.16
C LEU A 27 4.52 2.75 -13.92
N GLU A 28 5.18 2.11 -14.89
CA GLU A 28 6.57 1.69 -14.70
C GLU A 28 7.51 2.88 -14.55
N GLY A 29 7.29 3.94 -15.33
CA GLY A 29 8.08 5.15 -15.18
C GLY A 29 7.86 5.82 -13.85
N LEU A 30 6.62 5.82 -13.37
CA LEU A 30 6.28 6.37 -12.07
C LEU A 30 6.93 5.58 -10.94
N LEU A 31 6.85 4.25 -10.99
CA LEU A 31 7.44 3.40 -9.96
C LEU A 31 8.96 3.56 -9.89
N ALA A 32 9.59 3.81 -11.03
CA ALA A 32 11.04 3.98 -11.09
C ALA A 32 11.53 5.21 -10.35
N GLU A 33 10.64 6.15 -10.07
CA GLU A 33 11.00 7.38 -9.35
C GLU A 33 11.06 7.19 -7.84
N TYR A 34 10.62 6.03 -7.34
CA TYR A 34 10.58 5.76 -5.90
C TYR A 34 11.47 4.57 -5.58
N ASP A 35 12.09 4.62 -4.43
CA ASP A 35 12.99 3.54 -3.98
C ASP A 35 12.16 2.43 -3.34
N LEU A 36 11.53 1.62 -4.18
CA LEU A 36 10.63 0.55 -3.74
C LEU A 36 11.32 -0.80 -3.88
N THR A 37 10.96 -1.73 -3.00
CA THR A 37 11.38 -3.11 -3.16
C THR A 37 10.60 -3.76 -4.30
N GLU A 38 11.07 -4.91 -4.74
CA GLU A 38 10.35 -5.64 -5.78
C GLU A 38 8.97 -6.09 -5.30
N ASP A 39 8.86 -6.50 -4.04
CA ASP A 39 7.56 -6.87 -3.47
C ASP A 39 6.59 -5.70 -3.50
N GLU A 40 7.07 -4.51 -3.18
CA GLU A 40 6.24 -3.31 -3.20
C GLU A 40 5.81 -2.95 -4.61
N ARG A 41 6.74 -3.00 -5.56
CA ARG A 41 6.40 -2.76 -6.96
C ARG A 41 5.39 -3.75 -7.48
N SER A 42 5.59 -5.02 -7.17
CA SER A 42 4.69 -6.08 -7.59
C SER A 42 3.29 -5.87 -7.01
N ALA A 43 3.20 -5.51 -5.74
CA ALA A 43 1.92 -5.26 -5.09
C ALA A 43 1.18 -4.10 -5.75
N ILE A 44 1.90 -3.05 -6.12
CA ILE A 44 1.30 -1.90 -6.78
C ILE A 44 0.87 -2.25 -8.21
N ARG A 45 1.70 -2.97 -8.96
CA ARG A 45 1.35 -3.39 -10.33
C ARG A 45 0.09 -4.23 -10.35
N SER A 46 -0.05 -5.15 -9.41
CA SER A 46 -1.19 -6.05 -9.35
C SER A 46 -2.35 -5.48 -8.54
N ARG A 47 -2.17 -4.29 -7.98
CA ARG A 47 -3.16 -3.64 -7.11
C ARG A 47 -3.55 -4.55 -5.95
N ASP A 48 -2.55 -5.19 -5.38
CA ASP A 48 -2.75 -6.18 -4.32
C ASP A 48 -2.79 -5.48 -2.96
N VAL A 49 -3.97 -5.02 -2.60
CA VAL A 49 -4.19 -4.31 -1.35
C VAL A 49 -3.82 -5.18 -0.15
N GLY A 50 -4.11 -6.48 -0.23
CA GLY A 50 -3.79 -7.39 0.85
C GLY A 50 -2.30 -7.49 1.11
N LEU A 51 -1.50 -7.56 0.06
CA LEU A 51 -0.06 -7.58 0.21
C LEU A 51 0.47 -6.27 0.77
N LEU A 52 -0.05 -5.14 0.28
CA LEU A 52 0.35 -3.84 0.82
C LEU A 52 0.03 -3.73 2.32
N TYR A 53 -1.11 -4.27 2.72
CA TYR A 53 -1.49 -4.29 4.12
C TYR A 53 -0.50 -5.10 4.94
N VAL A 54 -0.15 -6.29 4.48
CA VAL A 54 0.79 -7.17 5.17
C VAL A 54 2.19 -6.54 5.22
N LEU A 55 2.57 -5.81 4.18
CA LEU A 55 3.87 -5.12 4.16
C LEU A 55 3.94 -3.96 5.17
N GLY A 56 2.82 -3.56 5.73
CA GLY A 56 2.81 -2.58 6.80
C GLY A 56 2.33 -1.20 6.41
N VAL A 57 1.71 -1.07 5.24
CA VAL A 57 1.20 0.24 4.81
C VAL A 57 0.13 0.72 5.78
N ASN A 58 0.18 2.00 6.11
CA ASN A 58 -0.79 2.64 7.00
C ASN A 58 -2.21 2.41 6.50
N GLY A 59 -3.10 2.01 7.41
CA GLY A 59 -4.46 1.63 7.03
C GLY A 59 -5.27 2.74 6.38
N GLN A 60 -5.08 3.98 6.82
CA GLN A 60 -5.80 5.10 6.25
C GLN A 60 -5.33 5.41 4.83
N ILE A 61 -4.03 5.38 4.61
CA ILE A 61 -3.45 5.55 3.28
C ILE A 61 -3.95 4.44 2.36
N LEU A 62 -3.97 3.22 2.86
CA LEU A 62 -4.40 2.08 2.07
C LEU A 62 -5.88 2.14 1.73
N MET A 63 -6.71 2.60 2.66
CA MET A 63 -8.14 2.77 2.42
C MET A 63 -8.41 3.77 1.31
N HIS A 64 -7.70 4.88 1.31
CA HIS A 64 -7.84 5.88 0.25
C HIS A 64 -7.36 5.35 -1.09
N TYR A 65 -6.28 4.57 -1.08
CA TYR A 65 -5.79 3.94 -2.30
C TYR A 65 -6.82 2.93 -2.84
N ALA A 66 -7.41 2.13 -1.97
CA ALA A 66 -8.44 1.17 -2.38
C ALA A 66 -9.62 1.88 -3.04
N ALA A 67 -10.04 3.00 -2.48
CA ALA A 67 -11.11 3.80 -3.07
C ALA A 67 -10.70 4.34 -4.45
N LEU A 68 -9.47 4.79 -4.58
CA LEU A 68 -8.97 5.32 -5.84
C LEU A 68 -9.00 4.28 -6.95
N ILE A 69 -8.65 3.04 -6.65
CA ILE A 69 -8.66 1.98 -7.66
C ILE A 69 -10.03 1.32 -7.82
N GLY A 70 -11.05 1.85 -7.15
CA GLY A 70 -12.43 1.41 -7.33
C GLY A 70 -12.83 0.18 -6.54
N LEU A 71 -12.10 -0.14 -5.50
CA LEU A 71 -12.40 -1.30 -4.67
C LEU A 71 -13.46 -0.93 -3.64
N GLU A 72 -14.55 -1.67 -3.61
CA GLU A 72 -15.61 -1.42 -2.64
C GLU A 72 -15.20 -1.85 -1.24
N TRP A 73 -15.89 -1.31 -0.25
CA TRP A 73 -15.50 -1.51 1.15
C TRP A 73 -15.40 -2.99 1.54
N ASN A 74 -16.41 -3.79 1.16
CA ASN A 74 -16.40 -5.21 1.50
C ASN A 74 -15.27 -5.96 0.80
N ASP A 75 -14.98 -5.57 -0.44
CA ASP A 75 -13.88 -6.17 -1.20
C ASP A 75 -12.54 -5.76 -0.62
N TYR A 76 -12.44 -4.55 -0.12
CA TYR A 76 -11.25 -4.08 0.56
C TYR A 76 -10.98 -4.89 1.83
N LEU A 77 -12.02 -5.09 2.66
CA LEU A 77 -11.87 -5.89 3.86
C LEU A 77 -11.49 -7.33 3.53
N GLU A 78 -12.09 -7.91 2.51
CA GLU A 78 -11.77 -9.27 2.11
C GLU A 78 -10.36 -9.37 1.55
N ALA A 79 -9.90 -8.36 0.80
CA ALA A 79 -8.54 -8.33 0.29
C ALA A 79 -7.52 -8.34 1.42
N MET A 80 -7.80 -7.62 2.50
CA MET A 80 -6.90 -7.63 3.66
C MET A 80 -6.87 -9.00 4.35
N ARG A 81 -8.03 -9.64 4.47
CA ARG A 81 -8.09 -11.00 5.05
C ARG A 81 -7.33 -12.00 4.19
N GLN A 82 -7.49 -11.91 2.86
CA GLN A 82 -6.77 -12.78 1.93
C GLN A 82 -5.26 -12.53 2.00
N GLY A 83 -4.87 -11.26 2.16
CA GLY A 83 -3.46 -10.91 2.29
C GLY A 83 -2.83 -11.59 3.48
N ILE A 84 -3.51 -11.58 4.62
CA ILE A 84 -3.01 -12.23 5.83
C ILE A 84 -2.91 -13.74 5.61
N ARG A 85 -3.90 -14.34 4.97
CA ARG A 85 -3.88 -15.79 4.71
C ARG A 85 -2.73 -16.19 3.79
N ARG A 86 -2.45 -15.38 2.77
CA ARG A 86 -1.43 -15.72 1.77
C ARG A 86 -0.03 -15.36 2.19
N HIS A 87 0.13 -14.26 2.93
CA HIS A 87 1.45 -13.68 3.19
C HIS A 87 1.82 -13.67 4.66
N GLY A 88 0.92 -14.11 5.52
CA GLY A 88 1.18 -14.14 6.95
C GLY A 88 0.77 -12.85 7.64
N PRO A 89 1.15 -12.70 8.90
CA PRO A 89 0.72 -11.56 9.70
C PRO A 89 1.30 -10.24 9.19
N VAL A 90 0.63 -9.15 9.51
CA VAL A 90 1.07 -7.81 9.13
C VAL A 90 2.44 -7.52 9.74
N ARG A 91 3.34 -6.99 8.91
CA ARG A 91 4.66 -6.61 9.37
C ARG A 91 4.60 -5.33 10.18
N ALA A 92 5.51 -5.19 11.12
CA ALA A 92 5.60 -3.98 11.91
C ALA A 92 6.09 -2.82 11.05
N GLY A 93 5.27 -1.79 10.93
CA GLY A 93 5.66 -0.54 10.28
C GLY A 93 5.82 0.53 11.35
N LEU A 94 5.94 1.78 10.92
CA LEU A 94 6.11 2.87 11.86
C LEU A 94 4.97 2.96 12.86
N TYR A 95 3.75 2.88 12.37
CA TYR A 95 2.59 2.95 13.25
C TYR A 95 2.46 1.71 14.12
N ALA A 96 2.71 0.56 13.54
CA ALA A 96 2.64 -0.66 14.30
C ALA A 96 3.67 -0.69 15.41
N MET A 97 4.88 -0.23 15.12
CA MET A 97 5.91 -0.17 16.13
C MET A 97 5.57 0.80 17.25
N THR A 98 5.03 1.94 16.91
CA THR A 98 4.62 2.91 17.90
C THR A 98 3.53 2.34 18.80
N THR A 99 2.59 1.66 18.21
CA THR A 99 1.48 1.08 18.94
C THR A 99 1.90 -0.12 19.74
N SER A 100 2.69 -0.97 19.15
CA SER A 100 3.10 -2.19 19.82
C SER A 100 4.23 -1.98 20.78
N GLY A 101 4.89 -0.84 20.69
CA GLY A 101 5.84 -0.47 21.71
C GLY A 101 5.20 -0.37 23.05
N LYS A 102 3.92 -0.24 23.09
CA LYS A 102 3.26 -0.42 24.34
C LYS A 102 3.42 -1.83 24.73
N PRO A 103 3.73 -2.06 25.91
CA PRO A 103 3.79 -3.41 26.34
C PRO A 103 2.47 -3.93 26.09
N LEU A 104 2.52 -4.74 25.40
CA LEU A 104 1.30 -5.26 25.07
C LEU A 104 0.87 -6.19 26.09
#